data_9c1a06bec3d032873c60ba97241947ce
#
_entry.id   9c1a06bec3d032873c60ba97241947ce
#
_cell.length_a   1.000
_cell.length_b   1.000
_cell.length_c   1.000
_cell.angle_alpha   90.00
_cell.angle_beta   90.00
_cell.angle_gamma   90.00
#
_symmetry.space_group_name_H-M   'P 1'
#
loop_
_entity.id
_entity.type
_entity.pdbx_description
1 polymer ?
#
loop_
_entity_poly.entity_id
_entity_poly.type
_entity_poly.pdbx_seq_one_letter_code
_entity_poly.pdbx_strand_id
1 'polypeptide(L)'
;INLMKRMESSVYSFNLTLGRIKELIENTINTIDNYENRGGMKISLTDISDADEYDLDDQNSDDFAAIGKKVQIDLGDMDRLSWHRELAKDQEILELLTLLVDDITPEHDSKLQELLADLTNKIEHPINEGNKKVIVFTAFADTAMYLYDHVSDFVLKKFGLHTAVITGSV
;
A
#
# COMPACT_ATOMS: atom_id res chain seq x y z
N ILE A 1 11.02 2.13 0.43
CA ILE A 1 9.76 1.44 0.02
C ILE A 1 10.09 0.52 -1.14
N ASN A 2 9.76 -0.76 -0.99
CA ASN A 2 10.01 -1.72 -2.06
C ASN A 2 8.71 -1.91 -2.89
N LEU A 3 8.41 -0.95 -3.77
CA LEU A 3 7.23 -0.96 -4.63
C LEU A 3 7.11 -2.25 -5.45
N MET A 4 8.24 -2.79 -5.93
CA MET A 4 8.22 -4.03 -6.71
C MET A 4 7.75 -5.22 -5.88
N LYS A 5 8.16 -5.33 -4.61
CA LYS A 5 7.67 -6.40 -3.72
C LYS A 5 6.18 -6.28 -3.43
N ARG A 6 5.66 -5.05 -3.31
CA ARG A 6 4.21 -4.85 -3.14
C ARG A 6 3.45 -5.25 -4.40
N MET A 7 3.95 -4.89 -5.58
CA MET A 7 3.39 -5.34 -6.86
C MET A 7 3.45 -6.86 -7.01
N GLU A 8 4.56 -7.49 -6.60
CA GLU A 8 4.68 -8.95 -6.56
C GLU A 8 3.72 -9.60 -5.56
N SER A 9 3.36 -8.92 -4.49
CA SER A 9 2.38 -9.42 -3.53
C SER A 9 0.96 -9.33 -4.09
N SER A 10 0.49 -8.12 -4.39
CA SER A 10 -0.78 -7.88 -5.07
C SER A 10 -0.80 -6.52 -5.75
N VAL A 11 -1.54 -6.42 -6.85
CA VAL A 11 -1.79 -5.14 -7.55
C VAL A 11 -2.51 -4.17 -6.61
N TYR A 12 -3.43 -4.65 -5.79
CA TYR A 12 -4.14 -3.86 -4.80
C TYR A 12 -3.19 -3.19 -3.79
N SER A 13 -2.28 -3.96 -3.17
CA SER A 13 -1.29 -3.42 -2.23
C SER A 13 -0.33 -2.42 -2.90
N PHE A 14 0.00 -2.64 -4.17
CA PHE A 14 0.79 -1.71 -4.96
C PHE A 14 0.04 -0.39 -5.19
N ASN A 15 -1.24 -0.45 -5.59
CA ASN A 15 -2.07 0.73 -5.85
C ASN A 15 -2.27 1.58 -4.57
N LEU A 16 -2.54 0.94 -3.44
CA LEU A 16 -2.60 1.63 -2.15
C LEU A 16 -1.31 2.38 -1.83
N THR A 17 -0.16 1.78 -2.13
CA THR A 17 1.14 2.41 -1.88
C THR A 17 1.39 3.58 -2.83
N LEU A 18 0.99 3.48 -4.10
CA LEU A 18 1.05 4.60 -5.04
C LEU A 18 0.21 5.79 -4.52
N GLY A 19 -1.00 5.53 -4.03
CA GLY A 19 -1.87 6.55 -3.44
C GLY A 19 -1.22 7.27 -2.25
N ARG A 20 -0.63 6.52 -1.33
CA ARG A 20 0.09 7.06 -0.17
C ARG A 20 1.29 7.92 -0.57
N ILE A 21 2.07 7.48 -1.56
CA ILE A 21 3.22 8.27 -2.07
C ILE A 21 2.73 9.54 -2.76
N LYS A 22 1.66 9.45 -3.55
CA LYS A 22 1.06 10.61 -4.23
C LYS A 22 0.62 11.66 -3.21
N GLU A 23 -0.11 11.26 -2.18
CA GLU A 23 -0.55 12.15 -1.09
C GLU A 23 0.63 12.82 -0.39
N LEU A 24 1.70 12.06 -0.10
CA LEU A 24 2.92 12.62 0.49
C LEU A 24 3.55 13.69 -0.40
N ILE A 25 3.64 13.45 -1.71
CA ILE A 25 4.18 14.41 -2.68
C ILE A 25 3.30 15.66 -2.76
N GLU A 26 1.98 15.51 -2.85
CA GLU A 26 1.03 16.62 -2.87
C GLU A 26 1.15 17.50 -1.62
N ASN A 27 1.20 16.89 -0.44
CA ASN A 27 1.38 17.59 0.82
C ASN A 27 2.73 18.32 0.87
N THR A 28 3.78 17.72 0.34
CA THR A 28 5.11 18.33 0.27
C THR A 28 5.11 19.54 -0.66
N ILE A 29 4.53 19.43 -1.85
CA ILE A 29 4.39 20.53 -2.82
C ILE A 29 3.61 21.67 -2.18
N ASN A 30 2.44 21.40 -1.60
CA ASN A 30 1.62 22.40 -0.93
C ASN A 30 2.38 23.11 0.20
N THR A 31 3.25 22.40 0.89
CA THR A 31 4.06 22.94 1.97
C THR A 31 5.13 23.89 1.45
N ILE A 32 5.78 23.53 0.33
CA ILE A 32 6.75 24.40 -0.36
C ILE A 32 6.06 25.68 -0.86
N ASP A 33 4.89 25.55 -1.49
CA ASP A 33 4.14 26.70 -2.02
C ASP A 33 3.67 27.67 -0.92
N ASN A 34 3.31 27.12 0.24
CA ASN A 34 2.89 27.92 1.38
C ASN A 34 4.04 28.49 2.22
N TYR A 35 5.28 28.07 1.99
CA TYR A 35 6.43 28.50 2.76
C TYR A 35 6.63 30.03 2.71
N GLU A 36 6.52 30.63 1.52
CA GLU A 36 6.68 32.06 1.30
C GLU A 36 5.59 32.87 2.03
N ASN A 37 4.39 32.31 2.13
CA ASN A 37 3.25 32.96 2.79
C ASN A 37 3.36 32.92 4.33
N ARG A 38 4.17 32.03 4.91
CA ARG A 38 4.28 31.81 6.37
C ARG A 38 5.53 32.40 7.02
N GLY A 39 6.34 33.18 6.29
CA GLY A 39 7.46 33.92 6.87
C GLY A 39 8.63 33.08 7.35
N GLY A 40 8.94 31.97 6.67
CA GLY A 40 10.14 31.17 6.92
C GLY A 40 10.00 30.22 8.12
N MET A 41 8.87 29.61 8.32
CA MET A 41 8.65 28.63 9.39
C MET A 41 9.43 27.33 9.13
N LYS A 42 10.13 26.82 10.15
CA LYS A 42 10.72 25.48 10.12
C LYS A 42 9.61 24.46 9.98
N ILE A 43 9.76 23.57 9.02
CA ILE A 43 8.80 22.49 8.76
C ILE A 43 9.46 21.17 9.17
N SER A 44 8.77 20.42 10.02
CA SER A 44 9.11 19.03 10.27
C SER A 44 8.57 18.17 9.12
N LEU A 45 9.32 17.15 8.68
CA LEU A 45 8.79 16.16 7.76
C LEU A 45 7.54 15.43 8.33
N THR A 46 7.35 15.47 9.64
CA THR A 46 6.11 15.02 10.30
C THR A 46 4.92 15.91 10.01
N ASP A 47 5.12 17.22 9.74
CA ASP A 47 4.04 18.12 9.38
C ASP A 47 3.56 17.90 7.93
N ILE A 48 4.38 17.19 7.14
CA ILE A 48 4.07 16.82 5.76
C ILE A 48 3.32 15.48 5.69
N SER A 49 3.53 14.62 6.68
CA SER A 49 2.85 13.32 6.76
C SER A 49 1.97 13.26 8.00
N ASP A 50 0.66 13.46 7.85
CA ASP A 50 -0.35 12.93 8.78
C ASP A 50 -0.41 11.40 8.67
N ALA A 51 0.78 10.77 8.60
CA ALA A 51 0.94 9.34 8.36
C ALA A 51 0.74 8.56 9.66
N ASP A 52 -0.47 8.65 10.24
CA ASP A 52 -0.81 7.89 11.44
C ASP A 52 -1.11 6.41 11.17
N GLU A 53 -1.06 5.95 9.93
CA GLU A 53 -1.39 4.55 9.60
C GLU A 53 -0.61 3.99 8.40
N TYR A 54 0.72 4.16 8.35
CA TYR A 54 1.52 3.34 7.46
C TYR A 54 1.69 1.96 8.08
N ASP A 55 1.35 0.95 7.29
CA ASP A 55 1.48 -0.47 7.55
C ASP A 55 2.77 -0.80 8.31
N LEU A 56 2.64 -1.02 9.63
CA LEU A 56 3.73 -1.32 10.56
C LEU A 56 4.44 -2.65 10.23
N ASP A 57 3.91 -3.43 9.31
CA ASP A 57 4.49 -4.69 8.85
C ASP A 57 5.68 -4.50 7.89
N ASP A 58 5.91 -3.30 7.36
CA ASP A 58 7.10 -3.02 6.57
C ASP A 58 8.20 -2.41 7.44
N GLN A 59 9.20 -3.21 7.86
CA GLN A 59 10.35 -2.76 8.64
C GLN A 59 11.11 -1.58 7.99
N ASN A 60 10.89 -1.33 6.68
CA ASN A 60 11.43 -0.16 5.99
C ASN A 60 10.55 1.10 6.17
N SER A 61 9.26 0.98 6.55
CA SER A 61 8.41 2.13 6.82
C SER A 61 8.77 2.82 8.13
N ASP A 62 9.22 2.06 9.13
CA ASP A 62 9.68 2.59 10.41
C ASP A 62 10.93 3.47 10.24
N ASP A 63 11.85 3.12 9.34
CA ASP A 63 13.03 3.93 9.04
C ASP A 63 12.65 5.23 8.33
N PHE A 64 11.66 5.21 7.46
CA PHE A 64 11.18 6.40 6.76
C PHE A 64 10.40 7.33 7.69
N ALA A 65 9.51 6.79 8.51
CA ALA A 65 8.80 7.53 9.54
C ALA A 65 9.75 8.05 10.64
N ALA A 66 10.83 7.29 10.97
CA ALA A 66 11.83 7.71 11.93
C ALA A 66 12.71 8.85 11.42
N ILE A 67 13.06 8.85 10.13
CA ILE A 67 13.76 9.97 9.49
C ILE A 67 12.89 11.23 9.49
N GLY A 68 11.61 11.10 9.15
CA GLY A 68 10.64 12.21 9.16
C GLY A 68 10.37 12.76 10.57
N LYS A 69 10.33 11.93 11.60
CA LYS A 69 10.05 12.34 12.98
C LYS A 69 11.25 12.98 13.71
N LYS A 70 12.48 12.75 13.25
CA LYS A 70 13.70 13.20 13.96
C LYS A 70 14.43 14.35 13.29
N VAL A 71 14.20 14.60 12.02
CA VAL A 71 14.94 15.61 11.26
C VAL A 71 14.00 16.73 10.86
N GLN A 72 14.24 17.93 11.40
CA GLN A 72 13.62 19.17 10.93
C GLN A 72 14.49 19.74 9.82
N ILE A 73 13.89 19.96 8.66
CA ILE A 73 14.55 20.58 7.52
C ILE A 73 14.03 22.02 7.41
N ASP A 74 14.96 22.99 7.38
CA ASP A 74 14.60 24.37 7.09
C ASP A 74 14.51 24.53 5.56
N LEU A 75 13.33 24.78 5.05
CA LEU A 75 13.12 25.01 3.61
C LEU A 75 13.91 26.24 3.09
N GLY A 76 14.36 27.14 3.98
CA GLY A 76 15.21 28.25 3.65
C GLY A 76 16.60 27.83 3.20
N ASP A 77 17.09 26.68 3.69
CA ASP A 77 18.44 26.15 3.41
C ASP A 77 18.45 25.21 2.17
N MET A 78 17.29 24.99 1.53
CA MET A 78 17.15 24.07 0.41
C MET A 78 16.89 24.81 -0.91
N ASP A 79 17.28 24.18 -2.03
CA ASP A 79 16.83 24.57 -3.38
C ASP A 79 15.39 24.11 -3.62
N ARG A 80 14.46 24.86 -3.03
CA ARG A 80 13.01 24.57 -3.07
C ARG A 80 12.46 24.51 -4.49
N LEU A 81 12.95 25.40 -5.37
CA LEU A 81 12.44 25.46 -6.75
C LEU A 81 12.81 24.22 -7.54
N SER A 82 14.03 23.72 -7.37
CA SER A 82 14.43 22.47 -8.00
C SER A 82 13.67 21.29 -7.39
N TRP A 83 13.52 21.24 -6.07
CA TRP A 83 12.79 20.18 -5.39
C TRP A 83 11.31 20.14 -5.77
N HIS A 84 10.63 21.28 -5.76
CA HIS A 84 9.24 21.40 -6.23
C HIS A 84 9.07 20.85 -7.66
N ARG A 85 9.98 21.24 -8.56
CA ARG A 85 9.93 20.81 -9.96
C ARG A 85 10.15 19.30 -10.14
N GLU A 86 11.02 18.68 -9.36
CA GLU A 86 11.21 17.23 -9.37
C GLU A 86 10.01 16.50 -8.78
N LEU A 87 9.45 16.98 -7.66
CA LEU A 87 8.23 16.41 -7.08
C LEU A 87 7.03 16.48 -8.03
N ALA A 88 6.89 17.59 -8.76
CA ALA A 88 5.82 17.73 -9.76
C ALA A 88 5.95 16.69 -10.90
N LYS A 89 7.18 16.40 -11.34
CA LYS A 89 7.42 15.33 -12.33
C LYS A 89 7.11 13.94 -11.77
N ASP A 90 7.50 13.69 -10.52
CA ASP A 90 7.20 12.43 -9.86
C ASP A 90 5.69 12.24 -9.70
N GLN A 91 4.95 13.31 -9.39
CA GLN A 91 3.49 13.30 -9.32
C GLN A 91 2.87 12.89 -10.67
N GLU A 92 3.33 13.49 -11.79
CA GLU A 92 2.85 13.13 -13.14
C GLU A 92 3.08 11.62 -13.44
N ILE A 93 4.25 11.09 -13.05
CA ILE A 93 4.57 9.68 -13.24
C ILE A 93 3.66 8.79 -12.37
N LEU A 94 3.43 9.17 -11.11
CA LEU A 94 2.55 8.43 -10.21
C LEU A 94 1.11 8.44 -10.69
N GLU A 95 0.62 9.56 -11.22
CA GLU A 95 -0.72 9.65 -11.83
C GLU A 95 -0.87 8.67 -12.99
N LEU A 96 0.13 8.63 -13.88
CA LEU A 96 0.13 7.69 -14.99
C LEU A 96 0.14 6.23 -14.51
N LEU A 97 0.97 5.90 -13.52
CA LEU A 97 1.03 4.56 -12.95
C LEU A 97 -0.30 4.17 -12.28
N THR A 98 -0.91 5.08 -11.53
CA THR A 98 -2.21 4.85 -10.89
C THR A 98 -3.28 4.56 -11.95
N LEU A 99 -3.34 5.35 -13.02
CA LEU A 99 -4.29 5.12 -14.12
C LEU A 99 -4.12 3.73 -14.76
N LEU A 100 -2.88 3.25 -14.91
CA LEU A 100 -2.61 1.92 -15.48
C LEU A 100 -3.04 0.77 -14.56
N VAL A 101 -3.06 1.02 -13.26
CA VAL A 101 -3.37 -0.01 -12.25
C VAL A 101 -4.84 -0.01 -11.86
N ASP A 102 -5.52 1.14 -11.90
CA ASP A 102 -6.94 1.28 -11.53
C ASP A 102 -7.90 0.45 -12.39
N ASP A 103 -7.50 0.14 -13.63
CA ASP A 103 -8.27 -0.73 -14.53
C ASP A 103 -8.20 -2.22 -14.13
N ILE A 104 -7.32 -2.59 -13.20
CA ILE A 104 -7.16 -3.98 -12.76
C ILE A 104 -8.16 -4.27 -11.64
N THR A 105 -9.33 -4.75 -12.03
CA THR A 105 -10.36 -5.20 -11.09
C THR A 105 -10.04 -6.59 -10.53
N PRO A 106 -10.70 -7.03 -9.44
CA PRO A 106 -10.51 -8.39 -8.90
C PRO A 106 -10.72 -9.51 -9.93
N GLU A 107 -11.61 -9.30 -10.91
CA GLU A 107 -11.86 -10.25 -12.00
C GLU A 107 -10.67 -10.35 -12.96
N HIS A 108 -9.89 -9.29 -13.07
CA HIS A 108 -8.68 -9.23 -13.91
C HIS A 108 -7.39 -9.49 -13.12
N ASP A 109 -7.48 -9.62 -11.79
CA ASP A 109 -6.33 -10.00 -10.94
C ASP A 109 -6.03 -11.50 -11.12
N SER A 110 -5.07 -11.81 -11.99
CA SER A 110 -4.70 -13.19 -12.30
C SER A 110 -4.24 -13.98 -11.08
N LYS A 111 -3.60 -13.34 -10.10
CA LYS A 111 -3.16 -14.02 -8.86
C LYS A 111 -4.34 -14.38 -7.97
N LEU A 112 -5.29 -13.47 -7.83
CA LEU A 112 -6.52 -13.75 -7.08
C LEU A 112 -7.30 -14.87 -7.76
N GLN A 113 -7.46 -14.82 -9.10
CA GLN A 113 -8.18 -15.86 -9.85
C GLN A 113 -7.52 -17.22 -9.74
N GLU A 114 -6.19 -17.30 -9.81
CA GLU A 114 -5.44 -18.54 -9.61
C GLU A 114 -5.62 -19.07 -8.17
N LEU A 115 -5.53 -18.19 -7.17
CA LEU A 115 -5.78 -18.59 -5.77
C LEU A 115 -7.18 -19.17 -5.59
N LEU A 116 -8.21 -18.56 -6.18
CA LEU A 116 -9.59 -19.05 -6.09
C LEU A 116 -9.75 -20.40 -6.78
N ALA A 117 -9.03 -20.65 -7.88
CA ALA A 117 -9.00 -21.93 -8.57
C ALA A 117 -8.28 -23.01 -7.71
N ASP A 118 -7.14 -22.69 -7.12
CA ASP A 118 -6.41 -23.57 -6.23
C ASP A 118 -7.21 -23.93 -4.98
N LEU A 119 -7.87 -22.96 -4.35
CA LEU A 119 -8.76 -23.18 -3.21
C LEU A 119 -9.92 -24.13 -3.60
N THR A 120 -10.52 -23.90 -4.76
CA THR A 120 -11.59 -24.75 -5.27
C THR A 120 -11.10 -26.18 -5.40
N ASN A 121 -9.98 -26.40 -6.10
CA ASN A 121 -9.39 -27.71 -6.30
C ASN A 121 -9.04 -28.39 -4.98
N LYS A 122 -8.45 -27.67 -4.02
CA LYS A 122 -8.08 -28.20 -2.71
C LYS A 122 -9.29 -28.61 -1.87
N ILE A 123 -10.41 -27.87 -1.97
CA ILE A 123 -11.63 -28.15 -1.21
C ILE A 123 -12.39 -29.34 -1.82
N GLU A 124 -12.45 -29.41 -3.15
CA GLU A 124 -13.13 -30.47 -3.87
C GLU A 124 -12.33 -31.79 -3.89
N HIS A 125 -11.00 -31.69 -3.94
CA HIS A 125 -10.08 -32.83 -4.01
C HIS A 125 -9.02 -32.74 -2.88
N PRO A 126 -9.41 -32.91 -1.61
CA PRO A 126 -8.48 -32.76 -0.50
C PRO A 126 -7.44 -33.88 -0.52
N ILE A 127 -6.15 -33.53 -0.31
CA ILE A 127 -5.03 -34.49 -0.24
C ILE A 127 -5.27 -35.53 0.87
N ASN A 128 -5.75 -35.06 2.02
CA ASN A 128 -6.15 -35.94 3.13
C ASN A 128 -7.68 -35.92 3.22
N GLU A 129 -8.28 -37.09 3.31
CA GLU A 129 -9.73 -37.26 3.36
C GLU A 129 -10.35 -36.38 4.46
N GLY A 130 -11.36 -35.58 4.08
CA GLY A 130 -12.07 -34.68 4.99
C GLY A 130 -11.32 -33.37 5.39
N ASN A 131 -10.05 -33.23 5.02
CA ASN A 131 -9.28 -32.03 5.37
C ASN A 131 -9.39 -30.95 4.27
N LYS A 132 -10.31 -30.02 4.50
CA LYS A 132 -10.53 -28.83 3.63
C LYS A 132 -9.81 -27.58 4.13
N LYS A 133 -8.96 -27.66 5.16
CA LYS A 133 -8.26 -26.49 5.72
C LYS A 133 -7.15 -26.05 4.77
N VAL A 134 -7.04 -24.73 4.58
CA VAL A 134 -5.99 -24.08 3.83
C VAL A 134 -5.46 -22.92 4.66
N ILE A 135 -4.17 -22.67 4.61
CA ILE A 135 -3.53 -21.48 5.17
C ILE A 135 -2.84 -20.78 3.99
N VAL A 136 -3.12 -19.49 3.84
CA VAL A 136 -2.48 -18.60 2.86
C VAL A 136 -1.63 -17.60 3.61
N PHE A 137 -0.35 -17.49 3.24
CA PHE A 137 0.57 -16.52 3.81
C PHE A 137 0.83 -15.41 2.80
N THR A 138 0.92 -14.18 3.29
CA THR A 138 1.32 -13.02 2.52
C THR A 138 2.29 -12.16 3.34
N ALA A 139 3.13 -11.39 2.64
CA ALA A 139 4.13 -10.54 3.27
C ALA A 139 3.56 -9.18 3.75
N PHE A 140 2.37 -8.79 3.28
CA PHE A 140 1.78 -7.48 3.57
C PHE A 140 0.36 -7.60 4.10
N ALA A 141 0.04 -6.84 5.15
CA ALA A 141 -1.29 -6.79 5.75
C ALA A 141 -2.37 -6.31 4.74
N ASP A 142 -2.05 -5.31 3.92
CA ASP A 142 -2.95 -4.85 2.84
C ASP A 142 -3.36 -6.00 1.91
N THR A 143 -2.41 -6.87 1.53
CA THR A 143 -2.70 -8.05 0.71
C THR A 143 -3.54 -9.07 1.48
N ALA A 144 -3.27 -9.27 2.78
CA ALA A 144 -4.05 -10.19 3.62
C ALA A 144 -5.52 -9.76 3.69
N MET A 145 -5.78 -8.47 3.90
CA MET A 145 -7.13 -7.91 3.95
C MET A 145 -7.84 -8.04 2.60
N TYR A 146 -7.18 -7.66 1.52
CA TYR A 146 -7.70 -7.81 0.16
C TYR A 146 -8.11 -9.25 -0.16
N LEU A 147 -7.23 -10.21 0.14
CA LEU A 147 -7.52 -11.63 -0.06
C LEU A 147 -8.68 -12.10 0.84
N TYR A 148 -8.71 -11.63 2.09
CA TYR A 148 -9.79 -12.00 3.02
C TYR A 148 -11.16 -11.56 2.47
N ASP A 149 -11.29 -10.33 2.00
CA ASP A 149 -12.55 -9.79 1.48
C ASP A 149 -13.08 -10.60 0.29
N HIS A 150 -12.20 -10.95 -0.65
CA HIS A 150 -12.62 -11.70 -1.85
C HIS A 150 -12.76 -13.20 -1.60
N VAL A 151 -11.84 -13.83 -0.87
CA VAL A 151 -11.84 -15.26 -0.60
C VAL A 151 -12.96 -15.64 0.37
N SER A 152 -13.22 -14.82 1.41
CA SER A 152 -14.25 -15.13 2.41
C SER A 152 -15.63 -15.25 1.77
N ASP A 153 -15.99 -14.30 0.95
CA ASP A 153 -17.25 -14.27 0.23
C ASP A 153 -17.40 -15.45 -0.75
N PHE A 154 -16.33 -15.71 -1.50
CA PHE A 154 -16.30 -16.79 -2.48
C PHE A 154 -16.46 -18.16 -1.82
N VAL A 155 -15.65 -18.44 -0.78
CA VAL A 155 -15.62 -19.74 -0.09
C VAL A 155 -16.91 -19.97 0.70
N LEU A 156 -17.48 -18.92 1.31
CA LEU A 156 -18.76 -19.03 2.01
C LEU A 156 -19.91 -19.33 1.03
N LYS A 157 -19.99 -18.59 -0.07
CA LYS A 157 -21.07 -18.75 -1.06
C LYS A 157 -21.00 -20.09 -1.79
N LYS A 158 -19.80 -20.55 -2.14
CA LYS A 158 -19.62 -21.76 -2.95
C LYS A 158 -19.60 -23.04 -2.13
N PHE A 159 -19.00 -23.02 -0.93
CA PHE A 159 -18.71 -24.23 -0.13
C PHE A 159 -19.33 -24.21 1.27
N GLY A 160 -19.89 -23.10 1.72
CA GLY A 160 -20.42 -22.95 3.07
C GLY A 160 -19.31 -22.96 4.14
N LEU A 161 -18.05 -22.66 3.79
CA LEU A 161 -16.92 -22.65 4.69
C LEU A 161 -16.59 -21.22 5.13
N HIS A 162 -16.05 -21.09 6.33
CA HIS A 162 -15.64 -19.81 6.89
C HIS A 162 -14.14 -19.61 6.80
N THR A 163 -13.74 -18.35 6.65
CA THR A 163 -12.36 -17.87 6.64
C THR A 163 -12.10 -16.95 7.82
N ALA A 164 -10.84 -16.82 8.21
CA ALA A 164 -10.36 -15.84 9.16
C ALA A 164 -9.06 -15.22 8.64
N VAL A 165 -8.81 -13.96 9.00
CA VAL A 165 -7.57 -13.25 8.73
C VAL A 165 -6.84 -12.97 10.04
N ILE A 166 -5.51 -13.05 10.01
CA ILE A 166 -4.63 -12.68 11.14
C ILE A 166 -3.56 -11.79 10.55
N THR A 167 -3.41 -10.58 11.10
CA THR A 167 -2.35 -9.63 10.76
C THR A 167 -1.51 -9.33 11.99
N GLY A 168 -0.31 -8.75 11.82
CA GLY A 168 0.62 -8.48 12.93
C GLY A 168 0.20 -7.32 13.85
N SER A 169 -0.78 -6.50 13.45
CA SER A 169 -1.36 -5.45 14.29
C SER A 169 -2.40 -6.06 15.24
N VAL A 170 -2.00 -6.33 16.48
CA VAL A 170 -2.85 -6.68 17.60
C VAL A 170 -3.02 -5.47 18.50
#